data_cb6ccb6112a54b085a91824ec7cdf3c6
#
_entry.id   cb6ccb6112a54b085a91824ec7cdf3c6
#
_cell.length_a   1.000
_cell.length_b   1.000
_cell.length_c   1.000
_cell.angle_alpha   90.00
_cell.angle_beta   90.00
_cell.angle_gamma   90.00
#
_symmetry.space_group_name_H-M   'P 1'
#
loop_
_entity.id
_entity.type
_entity.pdbx_description
1 polymer ?
#
loop_
_entity_poly.entity_id
_entity_poly.type
_entity_poly.pdbx_seq_one_letter_code
_entity_poly.pdbx_strand_id
1 'polypeptide(L)'
;MNDVKSCLLVGVGGQGAILISKIMSNGFMKAGYDVKQSEVHGMAQRGGSVSTQVRWGKKVYGPVFGKGEADIMVALEKMEAVRYAEFLNPNGVAVINDYAIKSTTIASGAEAYPEGCIEAMQKNFKTIAVPASDIAIELGNPKCMNVVLFGAMCDSLGCPEIDWEQVVAETVPAKVKELNIRAFRAGREAAQKCR
;
A
#
# COMPACT_ATOMS: atom_id res chain seq x y z
N MET A 1 -5.40 -9.40 25.00
CA MET A 1 -5.55 -8.27 24.06
C MET A 1 -6.04 -8.82 22.75
N ASN A 2 -6.99 -8.14 22.13
CA ASN A 2 -7.48 -8.53 20.80
C ASN A 2 -6.36 -8.16 19.81
N ASP A 3 -5.70 -9.16 19.25
CA ASP A 3 -4.53 -8.98 18.39
C ASP A 3 -4.97 -8.61 16.95
N VAL A 4 -5.73 -7.50 16.85
CA VAL A 4 -6.21 -6.96 15.57
C VAL A 4 -5.14 -6.05 15.01
N LYS A 5 -4.69 -6.35 13.79
CA LYS A 5 -3.78 -5.53 13.02
C LYS A 5 -4.51 -4.64 12.04
N SER A 6 -3.91 -3.51 11.71
CA SER A 6 -4.51 -2.49 10.88
C SER A 6 -3.53 -2.02 9.79
N CYS A 7 -4.00 -1.98 8.55
CA CYS A 7 -3.25 -1.44 7.42
C CYS A 7 -4.04 -0.31 6.76
N LEU A 8 -3.36 0.80 6.50
CA LEU A 8 -3.87 1.93 5.75
C LEU A 8 -3.21 1.97 4.37
N LEU A 9 -4.00 1.84 3.31
CA LEU A 9 -3.56 2.02 1.93
C LEU A 9 -3.98 3.42 1.50
N VAL A 10 -3.04 4.23 1.05
CA VAL A 10 -3.30 5.61 0.60
C VAL A 10 -2.70 5.86 -0.78
N GLY A 11 -3.31 6.75 -1.53
CA GLY A 11 -2.82 7.08 -2.86
C GLY A 11 -3.76 8.02 -3.61
N VAL A 12 -3.49 8.11 -4.89
CA VAL A 12 -4.33 8.86 -5.84
C VAL A 12 -5.23 7.88 -6.58
N GLY A 13 -6.49 8.23 -6.76
CA GLY A 13 -7.48 7.39 -7.42
C GLY A 13 -7.03 6.90 -8.80
N GLY A 14 -7.13 5.60 -9.01
CA GLY A 14 -6.66 4.91 -10.22
C GLY A 14 -5.33 4.15 -10.05
N GLN A 15 -4.63 4.27 -8.92
CA GLN A 15 -3.36 3.58 -8.67
C GLN A 15 -3.50 2.11 -8.23
N GLY A 16 -4.73 1.64 -7.95
CA GLY A 16 -5.00 0.22 -7.68
C GLY A 16 -4.89 -0.19 -6.20
N ALA A 17 -5.16 0.70 -5.25
CA ALA A 17 -5.26 0.37 -3.82
C ALA A 17 -6.27 -0.77 -3.56
N ILE A 18 -7.38 -0.79 -4.30
CA ILE A 18 -8.42 -1.84 -4.22
C ILE A 18 -7.85 -3.24 -4.53
N LEU A 19 -6.92 -3.36 -5.47
CA LEU A 19 -6.31 -4.66 -5.74
C LEU A 19 -5.44 -5.13 -4.58
N ILE A 20 -4.68 -4.23 -3.96
CA ILE A 20 -3.87 -4.56 -2.78
C ILE A 20 -4.79 -5.03 -1.64
N SER A 21 -5.85 -4.27 -1.32
CA SER A 21 -6.79 -4.65 -0.25
C SER A 21 -7.47 -5.99 -0.51
N LYS A 22 -7.79 -6.30 -1.77
CA LYS A 22 -8.36 -7.57 -2.18
C LYS A 22 -7.39 -8.73 -2.01
N ILE A 23 -6.11 -8.56 -2.41
CA ILE A 23 -5.07 -9.58 -2.20
C ILE A 23 -4.90 -9.84 -0.70
N MET A 24 -4.78 -8.79 0.12
CA MET A 24 -4.69 -8.90 1.57
C MET A 24 -5.88 -9.66 2.17
N SER A 25 -7.09 -9.25 1.83
CA SER A 25 -8.31 -9.86 2.35
C SER A 25 -8.41 -11.34 1.97
N ASN A 26 -8.10 -11.70 0.72
CA ASN A 26 -8.10 -13.09 0.27
C ASN A 26 -7.07 -13.94 1.03
N GLY A 27 -5.86 -13.44 1.21
CA GLY A 27 -4.80 -14.16 1.93
C GLY A 27 -5.17 -14.37 3.40
N PHE A 28 -5.59 -13.33 4.08
CA PHE A 28 -5.98 -13.44 5.49
C PHE A 28 -7.21 -14.33 5.71
N MET A 29 -8.24 -14.21 4.87
CA MET A 29 -9.43 -15.09 4.97
C MET A 29 -9.09 -16.56 4.74
N LYS A 30 -8.19 -16.87 3.78
CA LYS A 30 -7.70 -18.24 3.56
C LYS A 30 -6.93 -18.78 4.77
N ALA A 31 -6.20 -17.93 5.47
CA ALA A 31 -5.50 -18.30 6.70
C ALA A 31 -6.39 -18.33 7.95
N GLY A 32 -7.71 -18.09 7.81
CA GLY A 32 -8.68 -18.18 8.89
C GLY A 32 -8.84 -16.92 9.74
N TYR A 33 -8.30 -15.78 9.30
CA TYR A 33 -8.52 -14.50 9.98
C TYR A 33 -9.89 -13.91 9.65
N ASP A 34 -10.50 -13.22 10.64
CA ASP A 34 -11.62 -12.30 10.39
C ASP A 34 -11.04 -11.00 9.78
N VAL A 35 -11.60 -10.57 8.65
CA VAL A 35 -11.12 -9.40 7.90
C VAL A 35 -12.26 -8.42 7.67
N LYS A 36 -11.99 -7.16 7.88
CA LYS A 36 -12.89 -6.06 7.54
C LYS A 36 -12.12 -5.01 6.74
N GLN A 37 -12.78 -4.44 5.73
CA GLN A 37 -12.22 -3.32 4.97
C GLN A 37 -13.23 -2.20 4.78
N SER A 38 -12.73 -0.99 4.64
CA SER A 38 -13.49 0.21 4.30
C SER A 38 -12.70 1.03 3.29
N GLU A 39 -13.38 1.53 2.27
CA GLU A 39 -12.78 2.36 1.24
C GLU A 39 -13.40 3.76 1.33
N VAL A 40 -12.54 4.78 1.30
CA VAL A 40 -12.93 6.17 1.22
C VAL A 40 -12.34 6.77 -0.04
N HIS A 41 -13.21 7.23 -0.90
CA HIS A 41 -12.83 7.98 -2.10
C HIS A 41 -13.69 9.23 -2.21
N GLY A 42 -13.09 10.33 -2.67
CA GLY A 42 -13.82 11.55 -2.95
C GLY A 42 -14.71 11.42 -4.20
N MET A 43 -15.48 12.45 -4.51
CA MET A 43 -16.31 12.52 -5.73
C MET A 43 -15.47 12.33 -7.01
N ALA A 44 -14.22 12.77 -7.02
CA ALA A 44 -13.25 12.48 -8.07
C ALA A 44 -12.59 11.12 -7.79
N GLN A 45 -13.16 10.03 -8.29
CA GLN A 45 -12.58 8.68 -8.19
C GLN A 45 -11.26 8.51 -8.98
N ARG A 46 -10.91 9.47 -9.83
CA ARG A 46 -9.63 9.52 -10.57
C ARG A 46 -8.94 10.84 -10.27
N GLY A 47 -7.68 10.75 -9.88
CA GLY A 47 -6.85 11.93 -9.58
C GLY A 47 -7.08 12.57 -8.20
N GLY A 48 -8.10 12.14 -7.43
CA GLY A 48 -8.33 12.56 -6.05
C GLY A 48 -7.64 11.64 -5.05
N SER A 49 -7.38 12.15 -3.84
CA SER A 49 -6.88 11.35 -2.71
C SER A 49 -7.86 10.25 -2.35
N VAL A 50 -7.34 9.03 -2.15
CA VAL A 50 -8.11 7.85 -1.76
C VAL A 50 -7.43 7.15 -0.60
N SER A 51 -8.24 6.56 0.29
CA SER A 51 -7.74 5.72 1.37
C SER A 51 -8.57 4.45 1.52
N THR A 52 -7.91 3.36 1.85
CA THR A 52 -8.54 2.07 2.15
C THR A 52 -7.98 1.56 3.47
N GLN A 53 -8.86 1.24 4.38
CA GLN A 53 -8.52 0.68 5.68
C GLN A 53 -8.80 -0.82 5.66
N VAL A 54 -7.81 -1.64 6.05
CA VAL A 54 -7.93 -3.10 6.17
C VAL A 54 -7.53 -3.50 7.57
N ARG A 55 -8.41 -4.25 8.25
CA ARG A 55 -8.14 -4.82 9.57
C ARG A 55 -8.30 -6.33 9.52
N TRP A 56 -7.40 -7.02 10.22
CA TRP A 56 -7.45 -8.48 10.33
C TRP A 56 -7.03 -8.93 11.72
N GLY A 57 -7.52 -10.09 12.12
CA GLY A 57 -7.24 -10.65 13.43
C GLY A 57 -8.16 -11.83 13.73
N LYS A 58 -8.09 -12.33 14.96
CA LYS A 58 -8.97 -13.43 15.39
C LYS A 58 -10.45 -13.04 15.36
N LYS A 59 -10.77 -11.77 15.69
CA LYS A 59 -12.12 -11.20 15.60
C LYS A 59 -12.02 -9.69 15.39
N VAL A 60 -12.66 -9.19 14.34
CA VAL A 60 -12.68 -7.76 13.97
C VAL A 60 -14.10 -7.24 13.99
N TYR A 61 -14.41 -6.26 14.83
CA TYR A 61 -15.75 -5.71 14.98
C TYR A 61 -16.08 -4.60 13.99
N GLY A 62 -15.07 -3.91 13.46
CA GLY A 62 -15.27 -2.84 12.48
C GLY A 62 -14.02 -2.58 11.65
N PRO A 63 -14.18 -2.06 10.42
CA PRO A 63 -13.08 -1.82 9.50
C PRO A 63 -12.31 -0.53 9.82
N VAL A 64 -12.98 0.45 10.45
CA VAL A 64 -12.46 1.81 10.63
C VAL A 64 -11.60 1.87 11.89
N PHE A 65 -10.49 2.60 11.78
CA PHE A 65 -9.60 2.91 12.90
C PHE A 65 -9.18 4.39 12.85
N GLY A 66 -8.73 4.90 13.98
CA GLY A 66 -8.38 6.29 14.17
C GLY A 66 -6.90 6.60 13.89
N LYS A 67 -6.54 7.85 14.20
CA LYS A 67 -5.16 8.34 14.14
C LYS A 67 -4.27 7.56 15.10
N GLY A 68 -3.05 7.22 14.66
CA GLY A 68 -2.08 6.47 15.45
C GLY A 68 -2.37 4.97 15.59
N GLU A 69 -3.36 4.42 14.86
CA GLU A 69 -3.76 3.02 14.99
C GLU A 69 -3.36 2.12 13.82
N ALA A 70 -2.80 2.67 12.74
CA ALA A 70 -2.30 1.85 11.64
C ALA A 70 -0.96 1.21 11.99
N ASP A 71 -0.86 -0.11 11.99
CA ASP A 71 0.41 -0.83 12.14
C ASP A 71 1.26 -0.71 10.88
N ILE A 72 0.60 -0.63 9.72
CA ILE A 72 1.24 -0.52 8.41
C ILE A 72 0.52 0.55 7.61
N MET A 73 1.29 1.41 6.94
CA MET A 73 0.82 2.29 5.91
C MET A 73 1.46 1.90 4.58
N VAL A 74 0.67 1.80 3.52
CA VAL A 74 1.17 1.64 2.16
C VAL A 74 0.73 2.82 1.34
N ALA A 75 1.67 3.62 0.90
CA ALA A 75 1.41 4.81 0.10
C ALA A 75 1.83 4.60 -1.36
N LEU A 76 0.87 4.65 -2.26
CA LEU A 76 1.10 4.51 -3.69
C LEU A 76 1.69 5.80 -4.31
N GLU A 77 1.68 6.89 -3.54
CA GLU A 77 2.17 8.22 -3.91
C GLU A 77 2.77 8.91 -2.66
N LYS A 78 3.93 9.55 -2.78
CA LYS A 78 4.70 10.00 -1.62
C LYS A 78 4.11 11.18 -0.85
N MET A 79 3.38 12.10 -1.50
CA MET A 79 2.68 13.18 -0.79
C MET A 79 1.50 12.63 0.01
N GLU A 80 0.84 11.60 -0.47
CA GLU A 80 -0.25 10.95 0.25
C GLU A 80 0.26 10.24 1.53
N ALA A 81 1.50 9.73 1.54
CA ALA A 81 2.11 9.22 2.77
C ALA A 81 2.19 10.29 3.86
N VAL A 82 2.65 11.48 3.51
CA VAL A 82 2.74 12.61 4.45
C VAL A 82 1.35 13.09 4.89
N ARG A 83 0.40 13.16 3.95
CA ARG A 83 -1.00 13.57 4.22
C ARG A 83 -1.68 12.70 5.28
N TYR A 84 -1.40 11.41 5.26
CA TYR A 84 -2.00 10.44 6.18
C TYR A 84 -1.05 9.97 7.30
N ALA A 85 0.11 10.62 7.47
CA ALA A 85 1.12 10.22 8.45
C ALA A 85 0.56 10.11 9.87
N GLU A 86 -0.39 10.95 10.26
CA GLU A 86 -1.03 10.95 11.57
C GLU A 86 -1.80 9.67 11.92
N PHE A 87 -2.16 8.86 10.93
CA PHE A 87 -2.83 7.57 11.14
C PHE A 87 -1.87 6.45 11.50
N LEU A 88 -0.57 6.59 11.14
CA LEU A 88 0.41 5.56 11.41
C LEU A 88 0.76 5.53 12.90
N ASN A 89 0.80 4.33 13.46
CA ASN A 89 1.27 4.09 14.82
C ASN A 89 2.75 4.51 14.92
N PRO A 90 3.20 5.12 16.02
CA PRO A 90 4.61 5.49 16.22
C PRO A 90 5.61 4.34 15.99
N ASN A 91 5.20 3.10 16.24
CA ASN A 91 6.01 1.89 15.99
C ASN A 91 5.65 1.20 14.65
N GLY A 92 4.77 1.81 13.86
CA GLY A 92 4.31 1.28 12.60
C GLY A 92 5.35 1.38 11.49
N VAL A 93 5.05 0.75 10.36
CA VAL A 93 5.91 0.72 9.17
C VAL A 93 5.21 1.43 8.02
N ALA A 94 5.87 2.41 7.41
CA ALA A 94 5.45 3.02 6.16
C ALA A 94 6.17 2.36 4.98
N VAL A 95 5.41 1.87 4.00
CA VAL A 95 5.92 1.37 2.71
C VAL A 95 5.45 2.32 1.63
N ILE A 96 6.36 3.01 0.97
CA ILE A 96 6.06 4.15 0.12
C ILE A 96 6.62 3.92 -1.28
N ASN A 97 5.78 4.11 -2.29
CA ASN A 97 6.24 4.26 -3.65
C ASN A 97 6.88 5.66 -3.81
N ASP A 98 8.17 5.72 -4.12
CA ASP A 98 8.84 6.99 -4.42
C ASP A 98 8.41 7.51 -5.79
N TYR A 99 7.17 7.96 -5.86
CA TYR A 99 6.55 8.48 -7.06
C TYR A 99 5.67 9.68 -6.72
N ALA A 100 5.68 10.69 -7.59
CA ALA A 100 4.91 11.92 -7.45
C ALA A 100 3.82 12.01 -8.52
N ILE A 101 2.59 12.28 -8.11
CA ILE A 101 1.49 12.64 -9.02
C ILE A 101 1.12 14.08 -8.76
N LYS A 102 1.33 14.95 -9.77
CA LYS A 102 0.94 16.35 -9.65
C LYS A 102 -0.58 16.49 -9.67
N SER A 103 -1.14 17.07 -8.61
CA SER A 103 -2.53 17.53 -8.60
C SER A 103 -2.78 18.59 -9.68
N THR A 104 -4.03 18.90 -9.98
CA THR A 104 -4.38 19.93 -10.96
C THR A 104 -3.77 21.28 -10.60
N THR A 105 -3.76 21.66 -9.32
CA THR A 105 -3.16 22.92 -8.83
C THR A 105 -1.65 22.95 -9.01
N ILE A 106 -0.98 21.85 -8.75
CA ILE A 106 0.47 21.72 -8.98
C ILE A 106 0.80 21.66 -10.48
N ALA A 107 0.00 20.96 -11.27
CA ALA A 107 0.20 20.85 -12.72
C ALA A 107 -0.02 22.20 -13.44
N SER A 108 -0.92 23.05 -12.92
CA SER A 108 -1.14 24.41 -13.44
C SER A 108 -0.08 25.41 -13.01
N GLY A 109 0.84 25.03 -12.11
CA GLY A 109 1.87 25.92 -11.57
C GLY A 109 1.37 26.86 -10.47
N ALA A 110 0.13 26.71 -10.00
CA ALA A 110 -0.40 27.50 -8.89
C ALA A 110 0.26 27.16 -7.55
N GLU A 111 0.75 25.93 -7.41
CA GLU A 111 1.47 25.43 -6.22
C GLU A 111 2.67 24.58 -6.64
N ALA A 112 3.69 24.50 -5.77
CA ALA A 112 4.81 23.58 -5.94
C ALA A 112 4.50 22.22 -5.33
N TYR A 113 5.03 21.15 -5.94
CA TYR A 113 5.00 19.83 -5.30
C TYR A 113 5.94 19.87 -4.07
N PRO A 114 5.50 19.37 -2.88
CA PRO A 114 6.33 19.44 -1.68
C PRO A 114 7.57 18.56 -1.83
N GLU A 115 8.72 19.12 -1.48
CA GLU A 115 9.98 18.40 -1.41
C GLU A 115 10.13 17.68 -0.05
N GLY A 116 11.01 16.68 0.01
CA GLY A 116 11.35 16.02 1.27
C GLY A 116 10.26 15.12 1.86
N CYS A 117 9.29 14.65 1.06
CA CYS A 117 8.20 13.79 1.56
C CYS A 117 8.73 12.48 2.17
N ILE A 118 9.68 11.82 1.50
CA ILE A 118 10.26 10.54 1.98
C ILE A 118 11.08 10.80 3.25
N GLU A 119 11.92 11.82 3.26
CA GLU A 119 12.78 12.22 4.38
C GLU A 119 11.93 12.57 5.63
N ALA A 120 10.81 13.26 5.43
CA ALA A 120 9.88 13.57 6.51
C ALA A 120 9.28 12.30 7.13
N MET A 121 8.93 11.30 6.31
CA MET A 121 8.45 10.01 6.79
C MET A 121 9.55 9.23 7.50
N GLN A 122 10.75 9.16 6.93
CA GLN A 122 11.92 8.46 7.52
C GLN A 122 12.35 9.04 8.87
N LYS A 123 12.21 10.35 9.06
CA LYS A 123 12.53 11.02 10.32
C LYS A 123 11.62 10.59 11.47
N ASN A 124 10.37 10.23 11.18
CA ASN A 124 9.35 10.01 12.18
C ASN A 124 8.92 8.54 12.32
N PHE A 125 9.11 7.72 11.27
CA PHE A 125 8.63 6.36 11.21
C PHE A 125 9.64 5.42 10.53
N LYS A 126 9.54 4.13 10.85
CA LYS A 126 10.22 3.11 10.07
C LYS A 126 9.66 3.10 8.65
N THR A 127 10.48 3.52 7.67
CA THR A 127 10.03 3.74 6.30
C THR A 127 10.83 2.91 5.31
N ILE A 128 10.12 2.23 4.43
CA ILE A 128 10.65 1.48 3.27
C ILE A 128 10.17 2.23 2.03
N ALA A 129 11.05 2.98 1.39
CA ALA A 129 10.76 3.68 0.15
C ALA A 129 11.30 2.88 -1.05
N VAL A 130 10.44 2.54 -2.00
CA VAL A 130 10.80 1.77 -3.19
C VAL A 130 10.35 2.48 -4.46
N PRO A 131 11.11 2.45 -5.56
CA PRO A 131 10.73 3.02 -6.84
C PRO A 131 9.79 2.06 -7.60
N ALA A 132 8.63 1.74 -6.99
CA ALA A 132 7.74 0.71 -7.49
C ALA A 132 7.18 1.02 -8.89
N SER A 133 7.03 2.30 -9.22
CA SER A 133 6.60 2.74 -10.56
C SER A 133 7.66 2.43 -11.62
N ASP A 134 8.93 2.71 -11.33
CA ASP A 134 10.04 2.46 -12.27
C ASP A 134 10.22 0.95 -12.46
N ILE A 135 10.20 0.17 -11.39
CA ILE A 135 10.24 -1.30 -11.45
C ILE A 135 9.11 -1.84 -12.33
N ALA A 136 7.90 -1.30 -12.19
CA ALA A 136 6.76 -1.73 -13.01
C ALA A 136 6.93 -1.39 -14.50
N ILE A 137 7.55 -0.25 -14.82
CA ILE A 137 7.90 0.15 -16.19
C ILE A 137 8.95 -0.81 -16.76
N GLU A 138 9.99 -1.14 -16.02
CA GLU A 138 11.03 -2.10 -16.43
C GLU A 138 10.47 -3.51 -16.67
N LEU A 139 9.46 -3.91 -15.90
CA LEU A 139 8.73 -5.16 -16.12
C LEU A 139 7.80 -5.14 -17.34
N GLY A 140 7.65 -3.98 -18.00
CA GLY A 140 6.88 -3.80 -19.23
C GLY A 140 5.42 -3.40 -19.03
N ASN A 141 4.96 -3.14 -17.80
CA ASN A 141 3.59 -2.68 -17.56
C ASN A 141 3.46 -1.83 -16.29
N PRO A 142 3.35 -0.51 -16.42
CA PRO A 142 3.23 0.38 -15.26
C PRO A 142 2.00 0.09 -14.36
N LYS A 143 1.00 -0.65 -14.85
CA LYS A 143 -0.17 -1.01 -14.06
C LYS A 143 0.11 -2.05 -12.96
N CYS A 144 1.26 -2.75 -12.98
CA CYS A 144 1.62 -3.69 -11.93
C CYS A 144 2.38 -3.04 -10.74
N MET A 145 2.54 -1.72 -10.73
CA MET A 145 3.18 -0.96 -9.66
C MET A 145 2.58 -1.28 -8.27
N ASN A 146 1.27 -1.39 -8.19
CA ASN A 146 0.58 -1.74 -6.95
C ASN A 146 0.97 -3.15 -6.43
N VAL A 147 1.21 -4.12 -7.31
CA VAL A 147 1.67 -5.46 -6.92
C VAL A 147 3.15 -5.46 -6.56
N VAL A 148 3.98 -4.63 -7.21
CA VAL A 148 5.36 -4.36 -6.75
C VAL A 148 5.33 -3.84 -5.32
N LEU A 149 4.52 -2.82 -5.05
CA LEU A 149 4.42 -2.22 -3.72
C LEU A 149 3.84 -3.21 -2.68
N PHE A 150 2.88 -4.07 -3.08
CA PHE A 150 2.40 -5.14 -2.24
C PHE A 150 3.53 -6.13 -1.88
N GLY A 151 4.38 -6.51 -2.82
CA GLY A 151 5.56 -7.33 -2.56
C GLY A 151 6.50 -6.68 -1.55
N ALA A 152 6.73 -5.37 -1.66
CA ALA A 152 7.58 -4.62 -0.74
C ALA A 152 7.05 -4.59 0.70
N MET A 153 5.73 -4.56 0.89
CA MET A 153 5.11 -4.55 2.22
C MET A 153 4.98 -5.93 2.85
N CYS A 154 5.07 -7.00 2.07
CA CYS A 154 4.65 -8.34 2.45
C CYS A 154 5.29 -8.84 3.76
N ASP A 155 6.61 -8.64 3.93
CA ASP A 155 7.31 -9.05 5.15
C ASP A 155 6.86 -8.25 6.40
N SER A 156 6.28 -7.06 6.20
CA SER A 156 5.75 -6.23 7.30
C SER A 156 4.40 -6.71 7.82
N LEU A 157 3.71 -7.59 7.07
CA LEU A 157 2.42 -8.15 7.49
C LEU A 157 2.55 -9.11 8.67
N GLY A 158 3.73 -9.73 8.86
CA GLY A 158 4.02 -10.61 10.00
C GLY A 158 3.26 -11.94 9.97
N CYS A 159 2.85 -12.41 8.79
CA CYS A 159 2.08 -13.64 8.57
C CYS A 159 2.86 -14.58 7.62
N PRO A 160 3.95 -15.21 8.11
CA PRO A 160 4.81 -16.06 7.27
C PRO A 160 4.13 -17.35 6.80
N GLU A 161 3.01 -17.75 7.43
CA GLU A 161 2.22 -18.91 7.07
C GLU A 161 1.41 -18.71 5.78
N ILE A 162 1.30 -17.47 5.28
CA ILE A 162 0.54 -17.16 4.06
C ILE A 162 1.48 -17.14 2.87
N ASP A 163 1.21 -18.00 1.88
CA ASP A 163 1.86 -17.92 0.58
C ASP A 163 1.27 -16.76 -0.25
N TRP A 164 1.82 -15.56 -0.03
CA TRP A 164 1.36 -14.35 -0.68
C TRP A 164 1.53 -14.37 -2.19
N GLU A 165 2.53 -15.06 -2.70
CA GLU A 165 2.72 -15.22 -4.15
C GLU A 165 1.58 -16.02 -4.77
N GLN A 166 1.18 -17.11 -4.14
CA GLN A 166 0.03 -17.90 -4.56
C GLN A 166 -1.27 -17.08 -4.47
N VAL A 167 -1.44 -16.27 -3.40
CA VAL A 167 -2.61 -15.39 -3.26
C VAL A 167 -2.66 -14.35 -4.38
N VAL A 168 -1.54 -13.74 -4.74
CA VAL A 168 -1.46 -12.83 -5.91
C VAL A 168 -1.86 -13.55 -7.18
N ALA A 169 -1.29 -14.74 -7.43
CA ALA A 169 -1.54 -15.55 -8.62
C ALA A 169 -3.02 -15.92 -8.81
N GLU A 170 -3.75 -16.10 -7.72
CA GLU A 170 -5.18 -16.46 -7.73
C GLU A 170 -6.11 -15.24 -7.74
N THR A 171 -5.62 -14.07 -7.31
CA THR A 171 -6.45 -12.85 -7.24
C THR A 171 -6.43 -12.06 -8.53
N VAL A 172 -5.32 -12.09 -9.27
CA VAL A 172 -5.19 -11.34 -10.53
C VAL A 172 -5.76 -12.11 -11.72
N PRO A 173 -6.21 -11.42 -12.81
CA PRO A 173 -6.68 -12.09 -14.00
C PRO A 173 -5.59 -13.00 -14.61
N ALA A 174 -5.99 -14.17 -15.13
CA ALA A 174 -5.08 -15.18 -15.68
C ALA A 174 -4.10 -14.63 -16.74
N LYS A 175 -4.57 -13.73 -17.60
CA LYS A 175 -3.76 -13.12 -18.67
C LYS A 175 -2.58 -12.27 -18.21
N VAL A 176 -2.58 -11.82 -16.93
CA VAL A 176 -1.52 -11.00 -16.35
C VAL A 176 -0.86 -11.67 -15.13
N LYS A 177 -1.17 -12.94 -14.87
CA LYS A 177 -0.70 -13.70 -13.72
C LYS A 177 0.82 -13.70 -13.61
N GLU A 178 1.52 -14.14 -14.64
CA GLU A 178 2.99 -14.25 -14.65
C GLU A 178 3.67 -12.89 -14.43
N LEU A 179 3.12 -11.84 -15.04
CA LEU A 179 3.62 -10.48 -14.84
C LEU A 179 3.49 -10.05 -13.38
N ASN A 180 2.33 -10.32 -12.76
CA ASN A 180 2.11 -9.92 -11.37
C ASN A 180 2.93 -10.74 -10.37
N ILE A 181 3.21 -12.00 -10.66
CA ILE A 181 4.16 -12.81 -9.87
C ILE A 181 5.57 -12.18 -9.94
N ARG A 182 6.03 -11.80 -11.12
CA ARG A 182 7.32 -11.12 -11.28
C ARG A 182 7.34 -9.78 -10.55
N ALA A 183 6.25 -9.00 -10.64
CA ALA A 183 6.10 -7.73 -9.94
C ALA A 183 6.16 -7.91 -8.42
N PHE A 184 5.47 -8.89 -7.88
CA PHE A 184 5.51 -9.23 -6.46
C PHE A 184 6.94 -9.57 -5.98
N ARG A 185 7.65 -10.43 -6.70
CA ARG A 185 9.03 -10.82 -6.38
C ARG A 185 9.97 -9.61 -6.42
N ALA A 186 9.89 -8.80 -7.49
CA ALA A 186 10.71 -7.59 -7.64
C ALA A 186 10.49 -6.59 -6.50
N GLY A 187 9.24 -6.45 -6.03
CA GLY A 187 8.92 -5.63 -4.87
C GLY A 187 9.55 -6.13 -3.57
N ARG A 188 9.51 -7.44 -3.31
CA ARG A 188 10.18 -8.05 -2.15
C ARG A 188 11.70 -7.82 -2.17
N GLU A 189 12.34 -8.03 -3.33
CA GLU A 189 13.77 -7.80 -3.51
C GLU A 189 14.14 -6.33 -3.30
N ALA A 190 13.35 -5.39 -3.83
CA ALA A 190 13.57 -3.96 -3.65
C ALA A 190 13.50 -3.57 -2.17
N ALA A 191 12.51 -4.06 -1.43
CA ALA A 191 12.37 -3.76 0.00
C ALA A 191 13.53 -4.30 0.84
N GLN A 192 14.13 -5.43 0.46
CA GLN A 192 15.31 -5.98 1.15
C GLN A 192 16.56 -5.10 1.00
N LYS A 193 16.69 -4.38 -0.11
CA LYS A 193 17.79 -3.44 -0.36
C LYS A 193 17.62 -2.11 0.39
N CYS A 194 16.40 -1.79 0.84
CA CYS A 194 16.06 -0.55 1.56
C CYS A 194 16.06 -0.73 3.10
N ARG A 195 16.39 -1.90 3.60
CA ARG A 195 16.54 -2.22 5.04
C ARG A 195 18.00 -2.10 5.47
#